data_5e58dd82eb137d967756dfc959275397
#
_entry.id   5e58dd82eb137d967756dfc959275397
#
_cell.length_a   1.000
_cell.length_b   1.000
_cell.length_c   1.000
_cell.angle_alpha   90.00
_cell.angle_beta   90.00
_cell.angle_gamma   90.00
#
_symmetry.space_group_name_H-M   'P 1'
#
loop_
_entity.id
_entity.type
_entity.pdbx_description
1 polymer ?
#
loop_
_entity_poly.entity_id
_entity_poly.type
_entity_poly.pdbx_seq_one_letter_code
_entity_poly.pdbx_strand_id
1 'polypeptide(L)'
;FIDRYITFNEVNAEQNVKNTVTSVFLGKMALLVEGYDECALIDAKQYPARGVEEPSSGKVLRGAHDGFIETLVANAALLRRRIRDPQLTLEGHKVSDCSRADVVLCYLENKVDRKLLDEVRQKLAKIDVRSVSMSQESIAEAMMGKKQWWTPFPKVRYTERPDAATACVMEGDIVVLVDNSPAAMILPTHFFDFVQEANDFYFPPLIGTYLRILRIVVFLLTMFITPVWFLLVKDPSRTQAGLEFLAIDSHYSVPLLVQLLLAEFIVDL
;
A
#
# COMPACT_ATOMS: atom_id res chain seq x y z
N PHE A 1 -17.67 36.75 15.98
CA PHE A 1 -18.90 35.98 15.81
C PHE A 1 -18.59 34.48 15.82
N ILE A 2 -17.67 33.99 14.96
CA ILE A 2 -17.33 32.55 14.79
C ILE A 2 -17.00 31.92 16.15
N ASP A 3 -15.98 32.44 16.85
CA ASP A 3 -15.48 31.85 18.11
C ASP A 3 -16.48 31.89 19.29
N ARG A 4 -17.53 32.68 19.18
CA ARG A 4 -18.48 32.87 20.28
C ARG A 4 -19.79 32.09 20.12
N TYR A 5 -20.17 31.82 18.85
CA TYR A 5 -21.51 31.27 18.57
C TYR A 5 -21.48 29.93 17.84
N ILE A 6 -20.36 29.56 17.26
CA ILE A 6 -20.24 28.32 16.50
C ILE A 6 -19.32 27.36 17.24
N THR A 7 -19.87 26.30 17.78
CA THR A 7 -19.16 25.28 18.57
C THR A 7 -18.72 24.06 17.73
N PHE A 8 -18.43 24.26 16.46
CA PHE A 8 -17.89 23.22 15.60
C PHE A 8 -16.35 23.20 15.64
N ASN A 9 -15.77 22.02 15.42
CA ASN A 9 -14.35 21.76 15.63
C ASN A 9 -13.46 22.45 14.59
N GLU A 10 -13.95 22.66 13.37
CA GLU A 10 -13.25 23.34 12.28
C GLU A 10 -14.15 24.40 11.66
N VAL A 11 -13.92 25.65 12.02
CA VAL A 11 -14.59 26.80 11.41
C VAL A 11 -13.54 27.79 10.95
N ASN A 12 -13.54 28.10 9.66
CA ASN A 12 -12.62 29.04 9.04
C ASN A 12 -13.39 30.23 8.45
N ALA A 13 -12.85 31.43 8.59
CA ALA A 13 -13.35 32.60 7.91
C ALA A 13 -12.76 32.67 6.49
N GLU A 14 -13.59 32.92 5.49
CA GLU A 14 -13.16 33.03 4.07
C GLU A 14 -13.85 34.26 3.44
N GLN A 15 -13.05 35.10 2.79
CA GLN A 15 -13.53 36.30 2.11
C GLN A 15 -13.67 36.09 0.59
N ASN A 16 -12.97 35.10 0.04
CA ASN A 16 -12.94 34.86 -1.39
C ASN A 16 -14.09 33.97 -1.84
N VAL A 17 -15.00 34.51 -2.63
CA VAL A 17 -16.17 33.80 -3.16
C VAL A 17 -15.78 32.52 -3.91
N LYS A 18 -14.72 32.53 -4.70
CA LYS A 18 -14.26 31.35 -5.45
C LYS A 18 -13.82 30.22 -4.50
N ASN A 19 -13.11 30.56 -3.44
CA ASN A 19 -12.68 29.59 -2.43
C ASN A 19 -13.88 29.06 -1.63
N THR A 20 -14.82 29.93 -1.29
CA THR A 20 -16.08 29.57 -0.64
C THR A 20 -16.87 28.56 -1.48
N VAL A 21 -17.09 28.86 -2.75
CA VAL A 21 -17.79 27.95 -3.67
C VAL A 21 -17.05 26.60 -3.80
N THR A 22 -15.74 26.64 -3.97
CA THR A 22 -14.95 25.42 -4.00
C THR A 22 -15.08 24.59 -2.72
N SER A 23 -15.07 25.24 -1.57
CA SER A 23 -15.20 24.58 -0.26
C SER A 23 -16.58 23.95 -0.06
N VAL A 24 -17.63 24.61 -0.59
CA VAL A 24 -18.99 24.05 -0.59
C VAL A 24 -19.09 22.81 -1.47
N PHE A 25 -18.48 22.82 -2.65
CA PHE A 25 -18.40 21.63 -3.51
C PHE A 25 -17.57 20.49 -2.87
N LEU A 26 -16.63 20.82 -1.99
CA LEU A 26 -15.91 19.85 -1.17
C LEU A 26 -16.71 19.38 0.05
N GLY A 27 -17.98 19.79 0.18
CA GLY A 27 -18.90 19.36 1.25
C GLY A 27 -18.82 20.17 2.54
N LYS A 28 -18.16 21.34 2.58
CA LYS A 28 -18.22 22.26 3.71
C LYS A 28 -19.53 23.06 3.67
N MET A 29 -20.05 23.42 4.84
CA MET A 29 -21.19 24.33 4.95
C MET A 29 -20.68 25.78 4.97
N ALA A 30 -21.26 26.63 4.14
CA ALA A 30 -20.98 28.06 4.14
C ALA A 30 -22.12 28.81 4.85
N LEU A 31 -21.79 29.51 5.92
CA LEU A 31 -22.72 30.38 6.65
C LEU A 31 -22.40 31.82 6.32
N LEU A 32 -23.36 32.48 5.65
CA LEU A 32 -23.33 33.92 5.34
C LEU A 32 -24.19 34.66 6.36
N VAL A 33 -23.62 35.66 6.97
CA VAL A 33 -24.33 36.49 8.01
C VAL A 33 -24.38 37.92 7.49
N GLU A 34 -25.57 38.49 7.47
CA GLU A 34 -25.77 39.87 7.03
C GLU A 34 -24.97 40.85 7.90
N GLY A 35 -24.27 41.77 7.26
CA GLY A 35 -23.40 42.77 7.92
C GLY A 35 -21.96 42.33 8.14
N TYR A 36 -21.56 41.17 7.63
CA TYR A 36 -20.16 40.70 7.63
C TYR A 36 -19.68 40.45 6.21
N ASP A 37 -18.47 40.88 5.92
CA ASP A 37 -17.81 40.70 4.62
C ASP A 37 -17.13 39.32 4.48
N GLU A 38 -17.26 38.46 5.47
CA GLU A 38 -16.66 37.12 5.56
C GLU A 38 -17.73 36.04 5.67
N CYS A 39 -17.45 34.89 5.07
CA CYS A 39 -18.25 33.69 5.19
C CYS A 39 -17.61 32.75 6.22
N ALA A 40 -18.40 32.18 7.12
CA ALA A 40 -17.93 31.10 7.98
C ALA A 40 -18.07 29.77 7.26
N LEU A 41 -16.94 29.12 6.98
CA LEU A 41 -16.87 27.77 6.43
C LEU A 41 -16.79 26.75 7.57
N ILE A 42 -17.83 25.94 7.71
CA ILE A 42 -17.98 24.93 8.77
C ILE A 42 -17.73 23.56 8.14
N ASP A 43 -16.75 22.80 8.66
CA ASP A 43 -16.55 21.42 8.23
C ASP A 43 -17.51 20.49 8.99
N ALA A 44 -18.70 20.31 8.42
CA ALA A 44 -19.76 19.45 8.92
C ALA A 44 -20.02 18.26 7.98
N LYS A 45 -18.98 17.79 7.28
CA LYS A 45 -19.11 16.71 6.31
C LYS A 45 -19.51 15.41 7.00
N GLN A 46 -20.55 14.79 6.50
CA GLN A 46 -20.92 13.41 6.80
C GLN A 46 -20.99 12.64 5.50
N TYR A 47 -19.89 12.00 5.14
CA TYR A 47 -19.91 11.10 4.01
C TYR A 47 -20.47 9.74 4.42
N PRO A 48 -21.26 9.08 3.56
CA PRO A 48 -21.57 7.68 3.75
C PRO A 48 -20.25 6.91 3.82
N ALA A 49 -19.98 6.31 4.96
CA ALA A 49 -18.75 5.55 5.14
C ALA A 49 -19.11 4.17 5.70
N ARG A 50 -18.42 3.16 5.21
CA ARG A 50 -18.44 1.83 5.77
C ARG A 50 -17.83 1.86 7.18
N GLY A 51 -18.36 1.05 8.08
CA GLY A 51 -17.73 0.83 9.38
C GLY A 51 -16.36 0.13 9.22
N VAL A 52 -15.55 0.18 10.29
CA VAL A 52 -14.30 -0.60 10.31
C VAL A 52 -14.64 -2.08 10.31
N GLU A 53 -14.25 -2.79 9.27
CA GLU A 53 -14.51 -4.20 9.05
C GLU A 53 -13.21 -4.98 8.87
N GLU A 54 -13.30 -6.30 8.86
CA GLU A 54 -12.15 -7.15 8.59
C GLU A 54 -11.65 -6.95 7.14
N PRO A 55 -10.32 -6.82 6.93
CA PRO A 55 -9.75 -6.64 5.61
C PRO A 55 -10.08 -7.82 4.68
N SER A 56 -10.25 -7.55 3.40
CA SER A 56 -10.49 -8.59 2.40
C SER A 56 -9.21 -9.36 2.10
N SER A 57 -8.07 -8.68 2.13
CA SER A 57 -6.73 -9.22 1.91
C SER A 57 -5.94 -9.33 3.21
N GLY A 58 -5.16 -10.41 3.36
CA GLY A 58 -4.30 -10.61 4.52
C GLY A 58 -5.05 -10.94 5.82
N LYS A 59 -6.16 -11.68 5.74
CA LYS A 59 -6.90 -12.16 6.91
C LYS A 59 -6.00 -12.98 7.84
N VAL A 60 -6.19 -12.80 9.14
CA VAL A 60 -5.43 -13.51 10.17
C VAL A 60 -6.36 -14.29 11.08
N LEU A 61 -5.88 -15.46 11.54
CA LEU A 61 -6.62 -16.31 12.47
C LEU A 61 -6.67 -15.73 13.89
N ARG A 62 -5.67 -14.92 14.25
CA ARG A 62 -5.53 -14.27 15.56
C ARG A 62 -4.98 -12.88 15.36
N GLY A 63 -5.36 -11.95 16.23
CA GLY A 63 -4.87 -10.57 16.20
C GLY A 63 -5.97 -9.56 15.92
N ALA A 64 -5.59 -8.40 15.41
CA ALA A 64 -6.52 -7.35 15.06
C ALA A 64 -7.27 -7.70 13.77
N HIS A 65 -8.59 -7.55 13.81
CA HIS A 65 -9.48 -7.77 12.68
C HIS A 65 -9.96 -6.45 12.04
N ASP A 66 -9.48 -5.30 12.53
CA ASP A 66 -9.79 -4.00 11.94
C ASP A 66 -8.98 -3.79 10.65
N GLY A 67 -9.66 -3.40 9.59
CA GLY A 67 -9.09 -3.04 8.29
C GLY A 67 -9.19 -1.53 8.03
N PHE A 68 -8.42 -1.05 7.06
CA PHE A 68 -8.60 0.29 6.52
C PHE A 68 -9.92 0.40 5.77
N ILE A 69 -10.47 1.60 5.76
CA ILE A 69 -11.71 1.95 5.06
C ILE A 69 -11.44 3.05 4.03
N GLU A 70 -12.45 3.42 3.26
CA GLU A 70 -12.32 4.45 2.21
C GLU A 70 -12.07 5.86 2.79
N THR A 71 -12.42 6.09 4.06
CA THR A 71 -12.31 7.41 4.69
C THR A 71 -10.90 7.68 5.22
N LEU A 72 -10.16 8.59 4.59
CA LEU A 72 -8.79 8.95 4.94
C LEU A 72 -8.60 9.33 6.41
N VAL A 73 -9.50 10.17 6.96
CA VAL A 73 -9.42 10.63 8.34
C VAL A 73 -9.53 9.47 9.33
N ALA A 74 -10.43 8.51 9.06
CA ALA A 74 -10.58 7.32 9.90
C ALA A 74 -9.31 6.44 9.82
N ASN A 75 -8.73 6.27 8.64
CA ASN A 75 -7.49 5.51 8.46
C ASN A 75 -6.30 6.15 9.20
N ALA A 76 -6.17 7.47 9.13
CA ALA A 76 -5.18 8.22 9.90
C ALA A 76 -5.38 8.07 11.41
N ALA A 77 -6.64 8.09 11.87
CA ALA A 77 -7.00 7.88 13.27
C ALA A 77 -6.67 6.45 13.75
N LEU A 78 -6.86 5.42 12.90
CA LEU A 78 -6.47 4.03 13.21
C LEU A 78 -4.96 3.91 13.44
N LEU A 79 -4.13 4.55 12.61
CA LEU A 79 -2.68 4.58 12.81
C LEU A 79 -2.30 5.37 14.06
N ARG A 80 -2.87 6.56 14.27
CA ARG A 80 -2.61 7.38 15.46
C ARG A 80 -2.99 6.67 16.77
N ARG A 81 -4.08 5.90 16.78
CA ARG A 81 -4.51 5.11 17.95
C ARG A 81 -3.49 4.05 18.33
N ARG A 82 -2.82 3.46 17.33
CA ARG A 82 -1.82 2.39 17.52
C ARG A 82 -0.43 2.95 17.83
N ILE A 83 -0.04 4.02 17.15
CA ILE A 83 1.24 4.70 17.35
C ILE A 83 0.99 5.94 18.21
N ARG A 84 1.23 5.80 19.50
CA ARG A 84 1.04 6.89 20.48
C ARG A 84 2.33 7.69 20.71
N ASP A 85 3.19 7.74 19.69
CA ASP A 85 4.45 8.47 19.72
C ASP A 85 4.23 9.91 19.22
N PRO A 86 4.71 10.94 19.94
CA PRO A 86 4.66 12.33 19.49
C PRO A 86 5.47 12.56 18.18
N GLN A 87 6.44 11.70 17.88
CA GLN A 87 7.24 11.75 16.66
C GLN A 87 6.47 11.28 15.40
N LEU A 88 5.26 10.71 15.57
CA LEU A 88 4.44 10.34 14.44
C LEU A 88 3.90 11.59 13.75
N THR A 89 4.31 11.75 12.51
CA THR A 89 3.86 12.83 11.63
C THR A 89 2.86 12.30 10.61
N LEU A 90 1.74 13.02 10.50
CA LEU A 90 0.71 12.83 9.49
C LEU A 90 0.68 14.07 8.62
N GLU A 91 1.33 14.01 7.47
CA GLU A 91 1.52 15.15 6.56
C GLU A 91 0.53 15.07 5.41
N GLY A 92 -0.41 16.02 5.34
CA GLY A 92 -1.45 16.08 4.32
C GLY A 92 -0.98 16.77 3.04
N HIS A 93 -1.23 16.14 1.90
CA HIS A 93 -0.99 16.67 0.57
C HIS A 93 -2.24 16.63 -0.27
N LYS A 94 -2.44 17.65 -1.11
CA LYS A 94 -3.50 17.65 -2.13
C LYS A 94 -2.88 17.39 -3.48
N VAL A 95 -3.32 16.32 -4.10
CA VAL A 95 -2.79 15.85 -5.38
C VAL A 95 -3.83 16.08 -6.47
N SER A 96 -3.39 16.59 -7.62
CA SER A 96 -4.24 16.95 -8.77
C SER A 96 -5.07 18.21 -8.61
N ASP A 97 -5.16 18.98 -9.68
CA ASP A 97 -5.95 20.22 -9.74
C ASP A 97 -7.47 19.96 -9.92
N CYS A 98 -7.84 18.84 -10.54
CA CYS A 98 -9.24 18.53 -10.85
C CYS A 98 -9.92 17.69 -9.77
N SER A 99 -9.32 16.56 -9.37
CA SER A 99 -9.93 15.64 -8.38
C SER A 99 -9.62 16.04 -6.95
N ARG A 100 -8.54 16.84 -6.71
CA ARG A 100 -8.08 17.27 -5.38
C ARG A 100 -8.08 16.12 -4.37
N ALA A 101 -7.52 14.97 -4.81
CA ALA A 101 -7.42 13.81 -3.94
C ALA A 101 -6.54 14.15 -2.72
N ASP A 102 -7.07 13.93 -1.54
CA ASP A 102 -6.33 14.10 -0.30
C ASP A 102 -5.45 12.86 -0.07
N VAL A 103 -4.16 13.11 0.20
CA VAL A 103 -3.15 12.08 0.48
C VAL A 103 -2.47 12.42 1.78
N VAL A 104 -2.26 11.44 2.64
CA VAL A 104 -1.52 11.61 3.90
C VAL A 104 -0.29 10.73 3.90
N LEU A 105 0.87 11.36 4.10
CA LEU A 105 2.12 10.67 4.41
C LEU A 105 2.21 10.45 5.91
N CYS A 106 2.42 9.20 6.30
CA CYS A 106 2.51 8.79 7.69
C CYS A 106 3.90 8.20 7.95
N TYR A 107 4.67 8.79 8.86
CA TYR A 107 6.04 8.37 9.16
C TYR A 107 6.47 8.81 10.57
N LEU A 108 7.54 8.20 11.09
CA LEU A 108 8.19 8.62 12.33
C LEU A 108 9.38 9.53 12.02
N GLU A 109 9.36 10.75 12.55
CA GLU A 109 10.41 11.77 12.33
C GLU A 109 11.82 11.31 12.70
N ASN A 110 11.96 10.48 13.71
CA ASN A 110 13.25 10.01 14.23
C ASN A 110 13.80 8.78 13.51
N LYS A 111 13.00 8.11 12.68
CA LYS A 111 13.39 6.87 12.01
C LYS A 111 13.36 6.94 10.48
N VAL A 112 12.57 7.83 9.91
CA VAL A 112 12.39 7.93 8.47
C VAL A 112 13.69 8.33 7.75
N ASP A 113 13.94 7.72 6.59
CA ASP A 113 14.98 8.20 5.68
C ASP A 113 14.53 9.51 5.04
N ARG A 114 15.21 10.61 5.42
CA ARG A 114 14.92 11.96 4.93
C ARG A 114 15.04 12.08 3.41
N LYS A 115 16.00 11.38 2.79
CA LYS A 115 16.19 11.43 1.34
C LYS A 115 15.00 10.80 0.62
N LEU A 116 14.55 9.66 1.10
CA LEU A 116 13.37 8.98 0.56
C LEU A 116 12.11 9.84 0.76
N LEU A 117 11.93 10.42 1.94
CA LEU A 117 10.79 11.29 2.24
C LEU A 117 10.73 12.49 1.30
N ASP A 118 11.85 13.16 1.08
CA ASP A 118 11.93 14.31 0.17
C ASP A 118 11.70 13.91 -1.29
N GLU A 119 12.15 12.72 -1.69
CA GLU A 119 11.84 12.16 -3.01
C GLU A 119 10.34 11.90 -3.19
N VAL A 120 9.69 11.31 -2.18
CA VAL A 120 8.24 11.06 -2.18
C VAL A 120 7.46 12.37 -2.25
N ARG A 121 7.82 13.37 -1.45
CA ARG A 121 7.22 14.72 -1.48
C ARG A 121 7.33 15.38 -2.85
N GLN A 122 8.52 15.32 -3.45
CA GLN A 122 8.75 15.90 -4.78
C GLN A 122 7.96 15.18 -5.87
N LYS A 123 7.82 13.87 -5.75
CA LYS A 123 7.00 13.08 -6.69
C LYS A 123 5.52 13.42 -6.53
N LEU A 124 5.00 13.48 -5.32
CA LEU A 124 3.61 13.87 -5.06
C LEU A 124 3.30 15.27 -5.58
N ALA A 125 4.21 16.23 -5.38
CA ALA A 125 4.04 17.61 -5.85
C ALA A 125 4.06 17.74 -7.40
N LYS A 126 4.65 16.76 -8.11
CA LYS A 126 4.75 16.76 -9.58
C LYS A 126 3.63 15.98 -10.25
N ILE A 127 2.73 15.37 -9.48
CA ILE A 127 1.60 14.62 -10.05
C ILE A 127 0.61 15.61 -10.68
N ASP A 128 0.67 15.73 -11.99
CA ASP A 128 -0.27 16.48 -12.82
C ASP A 128 -1.19 15.49 -13.56
N VAL A 129 -1.99 14.76 -12.81
CA VAL A 129 -2.99 13.85 -13.39
C VAL A 129 -4.34 14.57 -13.36
N ARG A 130 -4.89 14.84 -14.53
CA ARG A 130 -6.18 15.56 -14.68
C ARG A 130 -7.36 14.84 -14.03
N SER A 131 -7.27 13.51 -13.90
CA SER A 131 -8.24 12.72 -13.13
C SER A 131 -7.54 11.54 -12.45
N VAL A 132 -7.58 11.51 -11.14
CA VAL A 132 -7.21 10.32 -10.35
C VAL A 132 -8.47 9.45 -10.29
N SER A 133 -8.72 8.68 -11.36
CA SER A 133 -9.94 7.87 -11.47
C SER A 133 -9.89 6.61 -10.59
N MET A 134 -8.69 6.08 -10.38
CA MET A 134 -8.41 4.95 -9.49
C MET A 134 -7.44 5.43 -8.41
N SER A 135 -7.95 6.21 -7.46
CA SER A 135 -7.19 6.98 -6.45
C SER A 135 -5.79 6.46 -6.14
N GLN A 136 -5.64 5.29 -5.60
CA GLN A 136 -4.38 4.76 -5.10
C GLN A 136 -3.45 4.27 -6.21
N GLU A 137 -3.95 3.50 -7.18
CA GLU A 137 -3.15 2.99 -8.28
C GLU A 137 -2.63 4.13 -9.17
N SER A 138 -3.48 5.13 -9.44
CA SER A 138 -3.07 6.29 -10.24
C SER A 138 -1.95 7.09 -9.59
N ILE A 139 -1.99 7.22 -8.25
CA ILE A 139 -0.93 7.89 -7.48
C ILE A 139 0.33 7.03 -7.47
N ALA A 140 0.22 5.72 -7.25
CA ALA A 140 1.35 4.81 -7.29
C ALA A 140 2.04 4.84 -8.65
N GLU A 141 1.29 4.75 -9.75
CA GLU A 141 1.82 4.81 -11.11
C GLU A 141 2.52 6.15 -11.39
N ALA A 142 1.91 7.27 -10.99
CA ALA A 142 2.49 8.59 -11.13
C ALA A 142 3.79 8.76 -10.32
N MET A 143 3.85 8.19 -9.10
CA MET A 143 5.06 8.16 -8.27
C MET A 143 6.17 7.30 -8.86
N MET A 144 5.82 6.21 -9.54
CA MET A 144 6.80 5.30 -10.13
C MET A 144 7.45 5.84 -11.41
N GLY A 145 6.72 6.61 -12.21
CA GLY A 145 7.19 7.22 -13.46
C GLY A 145 7.39 6.24 -14.62
N LYS A 146 7.46 6.76 -15.84
CA LYS A 146 7.50 5.99 -17.11
C LYS A 146 8.68 5.03 -17.29
N LYS A 147 9.76 5.16 -16.50
CA LYS A 147 10.97 4.30 -16.62
C LYS A 147 10.80 2.90 -16.02
N GLN A 148 9.68 2.60 -15.41
CA GLN A 148 9.50 1.38 -14.60
C GLN A 148 8.98 0.18 -15.38
N TRP A 149 8.70 0.31 -16.64
CA TRP A 149 8.17 -0.78 -17.47
C TRP A 149 9.06 -2.03 -17.55
N TRP A 150 10.35 -1.89 -17.22
CA TRP A 150 11.32 -3.00 -17.27
C TRP A 150 11.62 -3.65 -15.90
N THR A 151 11.06 -3.15 -14.81
CA THR A 151 11.27 -3.76 -13.49
C THR A 151 10.12 -4.68 -13.14
N PRO A 152 10.33 -6.00 -13.05
CA PRO A 152 9.27 -6.96 -12.71
C PRO A 152 8.86 -6.89 -11.23
N PHE A 153 9.65 -6.20 -10.39
CA PHE A 153 9.36 -6.09 -8.95
C PHE A 153 8.58 -4.82 -8.64
N PRO A 154 7.43 -4.93 -7.93
CA PRO A 154 6.69 -3.78 -7.46
C PRO A 154 7.52 -2.99 -6.44
N LYS A 155 7.52 -1.66 -6.55
CA LYS A 155 8.23 -0.76 -5.64
C LYS A 155 7.36 -0.28 -4.47
N VAL A 156 6.10 -0.62 -4.50
CA VAL A 156 5.11 -0.25 -3.50
C VAL A 156 4.44 -1.51 -3.02
N ARG A 157 4.35 -1.66 -1.71
CA ARG A 157 3.59 -2.73 -1.07
C ARG A 157 2.27 -2.16 -0.59
N TYR A 158 1.20 -2.92 -0.78
CA TYR A 158 -0.14 -2.55 -0.32
C TYR A 158 -0.52 -3.37 0.90
N THR A 159 -1.25 -2.74 1.81
CA THR A 159 -1.86 -3.43 2.95
C THR A 159 -3.20 -2.80 3.32
N GLU A 160 -4.19 -3.63 3.54
CA GLU A 160 -5.49 -3.22 4.10
C GLU A 160 -5.49 -3.24 5.64
N ARG A 161 -4.35 -3.61 6.25
CA ARG A 161 -4.22 -3.84 7.68
C ARG A 161 -3.51 -2.68 8.39
N PRO A 162 -4.20 -1.99 9.30
CA PRO A 162 -3.59 -0.93 10.11
C PRO A 162 -2.46 -1.41 11.03
N ASP A 163 -2.51 -2.65 11.51
CA ASP A 163 -1.45 -3.22 12.36
C ASP A 163 -0.16 -3.47 11.58
N ALA A 164 -0.25 -4.02 10.35
CA ALA A 164 0.89 -4.20 9.46
C ALA A 164 1.51 -2.85 9.06
N ALA A 165 0.67 -1.87 8.67
CA ALA A 165 1.13 -0.53 8.35
C ALA A 165 1.82 0.14 9.55
N THR A 166 1.28 -0.05 10.77
CA THR A 166 1.88 0.44 12.01
C THR A 166 3.28 -0.13 12.24
N ALA A 167 3.45 -1.45 12.05
CA ALA A 167 4.75 -2.11 12.21
C ALA A 167 5.78 -1.50 11.25
N CYS A 168 5.44 -1.31 9.97
CA CYS A 168 6.32 -0.70 8.98
C CYS A 168 6.71 0.75 9.35
N VAL A 169 5.74 1.58 9.79
CA VAL A 169 6.05 2.94 10.28
C VAL A 169 6.99 2.91 11.48
N MET A 170 6.83 1.96 12.39
CA MET A 170 7.72 1.79 13.54
C MET A 170 9.12 1.31 13.15
N GLU A 171 9.29 0.65 12.01
CA GLU A 171 10.58 0.26 11.42
C GLU A 171 11.26 1.41 10.68
N GLY A 172 10.52 2.44 10.29
CA GLY A 172 11.03 3.65 9.63
C GLY A 172 10.52 3.85 8.20
N ASP A 173 9.60 3.00 7.76
CA ASP A 173 8.97 3.12 6.46
C ASP A 173 7.98 4.28 6.40
N ILE A 174 7.68 4.73 5.19
CA ILE A 174 6.68 5.74 4.90
C ILE A 174 5.40 5.03 4.46
N VAL A 175 4.32 5.31 5.16
CA VAL A 175 2.99 4.82 4.80
C VAL A 175 2.21 5.95 4.14
N VAL A 176 1.67 5.70 2.97
CA VAL A 176 0.87 6.65 2.18
C VAL A 176 -0.57 6.21 2.21
N LEU A 177 -1.43 7.03 2.77
CA LEU A 177 -2.88 6.87 2.77
C LEU A 177 -3.48 7.76 1.70
N VAL A 178 -4.40 7.23 0.93
CA VAL A 178 -5.11 7.95 -0.13
C VAL A 178 -6.59 7.93 0.17
N ASP A 179 -7.25 9.06 -0.02
CA ASP A 179 -8.70 9.14 0.15
C ASP A 179 -9.45 8.25 -0.86
N ASN A 180 -10.58 7.71 -0.45
CA ASN A 180 -11.37 6.74 -1.21
C ASN A 180 -10.62 5.42 -1.53
N SER A 181 -9.65 5.04 -0.69
CA SER A 181 -8.94 3.77 -0.83
C SER A 181 -8.87 3.02 0.52
N PRO A 182 -9.31 1.74 0.56
CA PRO A 182 -9.28 0.91 1.77
C PRO A 182 -7.90 0.25 2.00
N ALA A 183 -6.87 0.71 1.33
CA ALA A 183 -5.52 0.17 1.48
C ALA A 183 -4.48 1.27 1.68
N ALA A 184 -3.40 0.96 2.36
CA ALA A 184 -2.25 1.83 2.54
C ALA A 184 -1.09 1.37 1.65
N MET A 185 -0.35 2.30 1.09
CA MET A 185 0.89 2.05 0.35
C MET A 185 2.08 2.19 1.30
N ILE A 186 3.01 1.26 1.26
CA ILE A 186 4.23 1.23 2.08
C ILE A 186 5.45 1.43 1.20
N LEU A 187 6.35 2.31 1.60
CA LEU A 187 7.59 2.67 0.93
C LEU A 187 8.74 2.79 1.95
N PRO A 188 9.97 2.30 1.65
CA PRO A 188 10.34 1.51 0.47
C PRO A 188 9.84 0.07 0.57
N THR A 189 9.91 -0.67 -0.53
CA THR A 189 9.59 -2.09 -0.54
C THR A 189 10.85 -2.90 -0.80
N HIS A 190 11.08 -3.92 0.01
CA HIS A 190 12.17 -4.86 -0.13
C HIS A 190 11.67 -6.20 -0.70
N PHE A 191 12.53 -6.93 -1.36
CA PHE A 191 12.18 -8.24 -1.92
C PHE A 191 11.61 -9.21 -0.86
N PHE A 192 12.18 -9.20 0.33
CA PHE A 192 11.74 -10.09 1.42
C PHE A 192 10.35 -9.73 1.98
N ASP A 193 9.85 -8.52 1.75
CA ASP A 193 8.51 -8.11 2.21
C ASP A 193 7.40 -8.88 1.50
N PHE A 194 7.66 -9.37 0.27
CA PHE A 194 6.71 -10.22 -0.47
C PHE A 194 6.66 -11.66 0.05
N VAL A 195 7.69 -12.08 0.78
CA VAL A 195 7.76 -13.41 1.38
C VAL A 195 7.16 -13.43 2.80
N GLN A 196 6.95 -12.26 3.41
CA GLN A 196 6.35 -12.14 4.73
C GLN A 196 4.83 -12.20 4.67
N GLU A 197 4.21 -12.92 5.60
CA GLU A 197 2.77 -13.00 5.77
C GLU A 197 2.34 -12.36 7.09
N ALA A 198 1.15 -11.74 7.10
CA ALA A 198 0.64 -11.07 8.30
C ALA A 198 0.51 -12.01 9.52
N ASN A 199 0.23 -13.28 9.28
CA ASN A 199 0.14 -14.30 10.34
C ASN A 199 1.46 -14.53 11.06
N ASP A 200 2.61 -14.33 10.40
CA ASP A 200 3.94 -14.58 10.98
C ASP A 200 4.23 -13.71 12.20
N PHE A 201 3.60 -12.53 12.30
CA PHE A 201 3.75 -11.60 13.42
C PHE A 201 2.99 -12.03 14.68
N TYR A 202 1.97 -12.91 14.52
CA TYR A 202 1.13 -13.36 15.63
C TYR A 202 1.51 -14.73 16.17
N PHE A 203 2.43 -15.43 15.52
CA PHE A 203 2.99 -16.67 16.03
C PHE A 203 4.10 -16.42 17.06
N PRO A 204 4.34 -17.37 17.98
CA PRO A 204 5.53 -17.32 18.84
C PRO A 204 6.81 -17.11 18.00
N PRO A 205 7.82 -16.37 18.50
CA PRO A 205 8.99 -15.97 17.71
C PRO A 205 9.71 -17.13 17.00
N LEU A 206 9.80 -18.29 17.66
CA LEU A 206 10.41 -19.49 17.07
C LEU A 206 9.62 -20.02 15.90
N ILE A 207 8.28 -20.07 16.00
CA ILE A 207 7.41 -20.58 14.93
C ILE A 207 7.40 -19.60 13.77
N GLY A 208 7.27 -18.29 14.02
CA GLY A 208 7.31 -17.28 12.98
C GLY A 208 8.63 -17.28 12.21
N THR A 209 9.76 -17.41 12.91
CA THR A 209 11.08 -17.52 12.27
C THR A 209 11.21 -18.79 11.45
N TYR A 210 10.74 -19.93 11.96
CA TYR A 210 10.76 -21.20 11.25
C TYR A 210 9.95 -21.12 9.95
N LEU A 211 8.72 -20.56 10.00
CA LEU A 211 7.86 -20.42 8.82
C LEU A 211 8.48 -19.50 7.77
N ARG A 212 9.14 -18.40 8.17
CA ARG A 212 9.87 -17.51 7.24
C ARG A 212 11.02 -18.25 6.54
N ILE A 213 11.84 -18.96 7.32
CA ILE A 213 12.95 -19.75 6.75
C ILE A 213 12.41 -20.83 5.81
N LEU A 214 11.38 -21.56 6.23
CA LEU A 214 10.76 -22.60 5.38
C LEU A 214 10.27 -22.01 4.05
N ARG A 215 9.61 -20.85 4.08
CA ARG A 215 9.10 -20.17 2.88
C ARG A 215 10.23 -19.75 1.93
N ILE A 216 11.34 -19.23 2.48
CA ILE A 216 12.54 -18.88 1.70
C ILE A 216 13.15 -20.15 1.09
N VAL A 217 13.27 -21.24 1.86
CA VAL A 217 13.78 -22.52 1.36
C VAL A 217 12.90 -23.07 0.25
N VAL A 218 11.58 -23.06 0.43
CA VAL A 218 10.63 -23.50 -0.60
C VAL A 218 10.76 -22.64 -1.87
N PHE A 219 10.85 -21.31 -1.73
CA PHE A 219 11.07 -20.40 -2.85
C PHE A 219 12.37 -20.74 -3.62
N LEU A 220 13.47 -20.94 -2.90
CA LEU A 220 14.73 -21.33 -3.54
C LEU A 220 14.63 -22.71 -4.21
N LEU A 221 14.00 -23.67 -3.54
CA LEU A 221 13.80 -25.00 -4.12
C LEU A 221 12.97 -24.95 -5.41
N THR A 222 11.86 -24.23 -5.41
CA THR A 222 11.02 -24.09 -6.62
C THR A 222 11.77 -23.42 -7.76
N MET A 223 12.61 -22.43 -7.45
CA MET A 223 13.44 -21.74 -8.45
C MET A 223 14.52 -22.64 -9.06
N PHE A 224 15.15 -23.52 -8.28
CA PHE A 224 16.29 -24.31 -8.72
C PHE A 224 15.94 -25.75 -9.08
N ILE A 225 14.92 -26.37 -8.51
CA ILE A 225 14.59 -27.79 -8.77
C ILE A 225 14.27 -28.01 -10.25
N THR A 226 13.43 -27.19 -10.84
CA THR A 226 13.00 -27.37 -12.25
C THR A 226 14.16 -27.26 -13.23
N PRO A 227 15.02 -26.21 -13.18
CA PRO A 227 16.20 -26.15 -14.06
C PRO A 227 17.21 -27.27 -13.81
N VAL A 228 17.46 -27.63 -12.56
CA VAL A 228 18.38 -28.71 -12.20
C VAL A 228 17.87 -30.05 -12.73
N TRP A 229 16.59 -30.36 -12.52
CA TRP A 229 15.97 -31.55 -13.07
C TRP A 229 16.07 -31.59 -14.60
N PHE A 230 15.77 -30.49 -15.28
CA PHE A 230 15.89 -30.37 -16.73
C PHE A 230 17.33 -30.67 -17.21
N LEU A 231 18.35 -30.14 -16.51
CA LEU A 231 19.75 -30.41 -16.83
C LEU A 231 20.13 -31.88 -16.64
N LEU A 232 19.65 -32.51 -15.59
CA LEU A 232 19.87 -33.93 -15.31
C LEU A 232 19.23 -34.83 -16.36
N VAL A 233 18.01 -34.50 -16.78
CA VAL A 233 17.31 -35.28 -17.83
C VAL A 233 17.98 -35.11 -19.21
N LYS A 234 18.52 -33.93 -19.51
CA LYS A 234 19.16 -33.63 -20.79
C LYS A 234 20.49 -34.37 -20.95
N ASP A 235 21.25 -34.52 -19.87
CA ASP A 235 22.57 -35.16 -19.86
C ASP A 235 22.58 -36.39 -18.95
N PRO A 236 22.21 -37.60 -19.44
CA PRO A 236 22.17 -38.84 -18.63
C PRO A 236 23.52 -39.21 -18.03
N SER A 237 24.65 -38.75 -18.62
CA SER A 237 26.00 -38.98 -18.10
C SER A 237 26.28 -38.30 -16.74
N ARG A 238 25.44 -37.33 -16.35
CA ARG A 238 25.52 -36.60 -15.05
C ARG A 238 24.66 -37.22 -13.96
N THR A 239 23.74 -38.13 -14.32
CA THR A 239 22.94 -38.85 -13.35
C THR A 239 23.77 -39.87 -12.62
N GLN A 240 24.02 -39.66 -11.33
CA GLN A 240 24.68 -40.65 -10.46
C GLN A 240 23.79 -41.83 -10.20
N ALA A 241 24.37 -42.98 -9.89
CA ALA A 241 23.64 -44.19 -9.47
C ALA A 241 22.68 -43.84 -8.29
N GLY A 242 21.40 -44.05 -8.51
CA GLY A 242 20.32 -43.68 -7.54
C GLY A 242 19.36 -42.60 -8.03
N LEU A 243 19.70 -41.86 -9.09
CA LEU A 243 18.81 -40.86 -9.70
C LEU A 243 18.26 -41.32 -11.07
N GLU A 244 18.43 -42.57 -11.41
CA GLU A 244 17.99 -43.19 -12.69
C GLU A 244 16.46 -43.07 -12.90
N PHE A 245 15.67 -42.99 -11.81
CA PHE A 245 14.23 -42.83 -11.88
C PHE A 245 13.80 -41.47 -12.44
N LEU A 246 14.70 -40.46 -12.50
CA LEU A 246 14.47 -39.15 -13.10
C LEU A 246 14.69 -39.15 -14.62
N ALA A 247 15.32 -40.17 -15.16
CA ALA A 247 15.59 -40.29 -16.60
C ALA A 247 14.25 -40.54 -17.34
N ILE A 248 14.06 -39.80 -18.43
CA ILE A 248 12.88 -39.94 -19.29
C ILE A 248 13.30 -40.69 -20.56
N ASP A 249 12.85 -41.93 -20.69
CA ASP A 249 13.18 -42.81 -21.81
C ASP A 249 12.31 -42.62 -23.06
N SER A 250 11.42 -41.61 -23.10
CA SER A 250 10.47 -41.45 -24.17
C SER A 250 10.90 -40.37 -25.18
N HIS A 251 10.76 -40.68 -26.48
CA HIS A 251 10.90 -39.71 -27.57
C HIS A 251 9.67 -38.79 -27.62
N TYR A 252 9.86 -37.55 -27.32
CA TYR A 252 8.79 -36.55 -27.40
C TYR A 252 8.86 -35.80 -28.73
N SER A 253 7.69 -35.61 -29.36
CA SER A 253 7.55 -34.78 -30.57
C SER A 253 7.83 -33.30 -30.34
N VAL A 254 7.68 -32.83 -29.08
CA VAL A 254 7.93 -31.45 -28.68
C VAL A 254 9.11 -31.42 -27.71
N PRO A 255 10.08 -30.51 -27.90
CA PRO A 255 11.20 -30.38 -26.96
C PRO A 255 10.74 -30.21 -25.52
N LEU A 256 11.36 -30.92 -24.57
CA LEU A 256 10.99 -30.90 -23.13
C LEU A 256 10.96 -29.52 -22.54
N LEU A 257 11.88 -28.63 -22.94
CA LEU A 257 11.90 -27.22 -22.50
C LEU A 257 10.61 -26.48 -22.86
N VAL A 258 10.07 -26.71 -24.07
CA VAL A 258 8.84 -26.07 -24.54
C VAL A 258 7.64 -26.59 -23.74
N GLN A 259 7.63 -27.90 -23.43
CA GLN A 259 6.58 -28.49 -22.59
C GLN A 259 6.57 -27.91 -21.18
N LEU A 260 7.75 -27.73 -20.57
CA LEU A 260 7.89 -27.13 -19.24
C LEU A 260 7.42 -25.67 -19.24
N LEU A 261 7.85 -24.87 -20.21
CA LEU A 261 7.41 -23.46 -20.30
C LEU A 261 5.91 -23.34 -20.54
N LEU A 262 5.32 -24.22 -21.36
CA LEU A 262 3.88 -24.25 -21.58
C LEU A 262 3.13 -24.67 -20.32
N ALA A 263 3.64 -25.68 -19.59
CA ALA A 263 3.03 -26.13 -18.35
C ALA A 263 3.05 -25.02 -17.28
N GLU A 264 4.18 -24.33 -17.12
CA GLU A 264 4.31 -23.20 -16.20
C GLU A 264 3.36 -22.06 -16.59
N PHE A 265 3.31 -21.68 -17.86
CA PHE A 265 2.38 -20.67 -18.35
C PHE A 265 0.89 -21.01 -18.15
N ILE A 266 0.52 -22.31 -18.28
CA ILE A 266 -0.86 -22.77 -18.03
C ILE A 266 -1.22 -22.75 -16.55
N VAL A 267 -0.24 -23.02 -15.67
CA VAL A 267 -0.46 -23.02 -14.21
C VAL A 267 -0.59 -21.59 -13.68
N ASP A 268 0.09 -20.61 -14.31
CA ASP A 268 0.06 -19.20 -13.92
C ASP A 268 -1.16 -18.44 -14.48
N LEU A 269 -1.95 -19.03 -15.38
CA LEU A 269 -3.12 -18.44 -16.02
C LEU A 269 -4.41 -18.81 -15.26
#